data_aae29e0bbb29817ddfdc98bfdec4659d
#
_entry.id   aae29e0bbb29817ddfdc98bfdec4659d
#
_cell.length_a   1.000
_cell.length_b   1.000
_cell.length_c   1.000
_cell.angle_alpha   90.00
_cell.angle_beta   90.00
_cell.angle_gamma   90.00
#
_symmetry.space_group_name_H-M   'P 1'
#
loop_
_entity.id
_entity.type
_entity.pdbx_description
1 polymer ?
#
loop_
_entity_poly.entity_id
_entity_poly.type
_entity_poly.pdbx_seq_one_letter_code
_entity_poly.pdbx_strand_id
1 'polypeptide(L)'
;DLDGFLGLGLDNLIQILLILGLCAGVLGYPSELLLGTILPATGVSLLLGNLAYGWQAYQLAKAEGRSDRTALPYGINTVSLFAYVFLVMLPVKLVSLSQGLGEAEAVTLSWQAGLIACLGSGLIECSGAFIGNALQRWLPRAALLSTLAGIALGYIALGFLLRTYAHPVVGLAVLGVILITYYGKVQLPLPGGLVAVLVGIPLAWASGLISIDAASWSSNAQQVGLRIPHLELASLWQARG
;
A
#
# COMPACT_ATOMS: atom_id res chain seq x y z
N ASP A 1 -3.00 22.23 4.49
CA ASP A 1 -4.02 21.17 4.39
C ASP A 1 -4.02 20.49 3.01
N LEU A 2 -3.95 21.27 1.90
CA LEU A 2 -3.93 20.70 0.54
C LEU A 2 -2.69 19.83 0.28
N ASP A 3 -1.53 20.25 0.76
CA ASP A 3 -0.28 19.47 0.65
C ASP A 3 -0.36 18.13 1.38
N GLY A 4 -0.88 18.15 2.60
CA GLY A 4 -1.10 16.92 3.37
C GLY A 4 -2.13 15.98 2.72
N PHE A 5 -3.22 16.54 2.17
CA PHE A 5 -4.24 15.77 1.46
C PHE A 5 -3.66 15.11 0.20
N LEU A 6 -2.96 15.87 -0.63
CA LEU A 6 -2.35 15.34 -1.85
C LEU A 6 -1.21 14.36 -1.54
N GLY A 7 -0.40 14.65 -0.52
CA GLY A 7 0.67 13.74 -0.07
C GLY A 7 0.12 12.39 0.37
N LEU A 8 -0.88 12.39 1.25
CA LEU A 8 -1.53 11.15 1.72
C LEU A 8 -2.28 10.42 0.59
N GLY A 9 -2.93 11.17 -0.29
CA GLY A 9 -3.64 10.61 -1.44
C GLY A 9 -2.69 9.90 -2.41
N LEU A 10 -1.56 10.52 -2.74
CA LEU A 10 -0.54 9.93 -3.60
C LEU A 10 0.12 8.72 -2.94
N ASP A 11 0.44 8.79 -1.64
CA ASP A 11 1.00 7.66 -0.89
C ASP A 11 0.06 6.46 -0.94
N ASN A 12 -1.21 6.64 -0.59
CA ASN A 12 -2.20 5.57 -0.64
C ASN A 12 -2.41 5.02 -2.07
N LEU A 13 -2.38 5.87 -3.09
CA LEU A 13 -2.45 5.43 -4.49
C LEU A 13 -1.27 4.53 -4.86
N ILE A 14 -0.04 4.93 -4.48
CA ILE A 14 1.17 4.13 -4.71
C ILE A 14 1.07 2.78 -4.00
N GLN A 15 0.56 2.75 -2.77
CA GLN A 15 0.36 1.51 -2.01
C GLN A 15 -0.67 0.59 -2.67
N ILE A 16 -1.78 1.12 -3.18
CA ILE A 16 -2.78 0.36 -3.94
C ILE A 16 -2.16 -0.23 -5.22
N LEU A 17 -1.38 0.57 -5.96
CA LEU A 17 -0.66 0.09 -7.14
C LEU A 17 0.39 -0.96 -6.79
N LEU A 18 1.02 -0.86 -5.62
CA LEU A 18 1.96 -1.87 -5.12
C LEU A 18 1.25 -3.18 -4.80
N ILE A 19 0.09 -3.15 -4.14
CA ILE A 19 -0.74 -4.33 -3.91
C ILE A 19 -1.09 -4.99 -5.25
N LEU A 20 -1.58 -4.20 -6.22
CA LEU A 20 -1.92 -4.70 -7.54
C LEU A 20 -0.70 -5.36 -8.20
N GLY A 21 0.45 -4.71 -8.19
CA GLY A 21 1.68 -5.23 -8.78
C GLY A 21 2.19 -6.50 -8.12
N LEU A 22 2.15 -6.60 -6.80
CA LEU A 22 2.57 -7.78 -6.06
C LEU A 22 1.59 -8.94 -6.24
N CYS A 23 0.30 -8.70 -6.10
CA CYS A 23 -0.69 -9.75 -6.20
C CYS A 23 -0.85 -10.27 -7.65
N ALA A 24 -0.80 -9.39 -8.65
CA ALA A 24 -0.83 -9.81 -10.05
C ALA A 24 0.52 -10.40 -10.51
N GLY A 25 1.62 -9.69 -10.24
CA GLY A 25 2.93 -10.03 -10.81
C GLY A 25 3.66 -11.13 -10.06
N VAL A 26 3.58 -11.17 -8.73
CA VAL A 26 4.29 -12.17 -7.91
C VAL A 26 3.39 -13.38 -7.60
N LEU A 27 2.16 -13.10 -7.16
CA LEU A 27 1.23 -14.16 -6.77
C LEU A 27 0.42 -14.71 -7.96
N GLY A 28 0.36 -14.01 -9.10
CA GLY A 28 -0.42 -14.43 -10.27
C GLY A 28 -1.93 -14.47 -10.01
N TYR A 29 -2.44 -13.59 -9.17
CA TYR A 29 -3.86 -13.55 -8.86
C TYR A 29 -4.68 -13.05 -10.06
N PRO A 30 -5.86 -13.63 -10.31
CA PRO A 30 -6.73 -13.19 -11.40
C PRO A 30 -7.28 -11.79 -11.15
N SER A 31 -7.50 -11.05 -12.25
CA SER A 31 -8.02 -9.67 -12.18
C SER A 31 -9.37 -9.55 -11.49
N GLU A 32 -10.20 -10.58 -11.55
CA GLU A 32 -11.50 -10.61 -10.85
C GLU A 32 -11.34 -10.55 -9.33
N LEU A 33 -10.39 -11.31 -8.77
CA LEU A 33 -10.08 -11.27 -7.33
C LEU A 33 -9.49 -9.92 -6.94
N LEU A 34 -8.57 -9.39 -7.75
CA LEU A 34 -7.91 -8.11 -7.49
C LEU A 34 -8.89 -6.94 -7.52
N LEU A 35 -9.61 -6.78 -8.64
CA LEU A 35 -10.49 -5.64 -8.86
C LEU A 35 -11.86 -5.82 -8.18
N GLY A 36 -12.29 -7.07 -7.96
CA GLY A 36 -13.59 -7.37 -7.35
C GLY A 36 -13.57 -7.43 -5.82
N THR A 37 -12.45 -7.81 -5.22
CA THR A 37 -12.38 -8.09 -3.78
C THR A 37 -11.26 -7.31 -3.10
N ILE A 38 -10.00 -7.49 -3.52
CA ILE A 38 -8.83 -6.98 -2.79
C ILE A 38 -8.79 -5.45 -2.80
N LEU A 39 -8.84 -4.82 -3.98
CA LEU A 39 -8.75 -3.36 -4.08
C LEU A 39 -9.97 -2.64 -3.50
N PRO A 40 -11.22 -3.07 -3.72
CA PRO A 40 -12.37 -2.46 -3.07
C PRO A 40 -12.33 -2.57 -1.54
N ALA A 41 -11.94 -3.72 -0.99
CA ALA A 41 -11.80 -3.90 0.46
C ALA A 41 -10.71 -2.99 1.04
N THR A 42 -9.58 -2.88 0.36
CA THR A 42 -8.50 -1.95 0.73
C THR A 42 -8.98 -0.50 0.71
N GLY A 43 -9.70 -0.09 -0.34
CA GLY A 43 -10.26 1.26 -0.45
C GLY A 43 -11.23 1.59 0.68
N VAL A 44 -12.13 0.67 1.04
CA VAL A 44 -13.05 0.85 2.17
C VAL A 44 -12.29 0.93 3.50
N SER A 45 -11.28 0.08 3.71
CA SER A 45 -10.43 0.14 4.90
C SER A 45 -9.74 1.48 5.05
N LEU A 46 -9.14 2.00 3.97
CA LEU A 46 -8.50 3.32 3.95
C LEU A 46 -9.49 4.44 4.26
N LEU A 47 -10.68 4.39 3.66
CA LEU A 47 -11.72 5.38 3.92
C LEU A 47 -12.14 5.39 5.40
N LEU A 48 -12.46 4.22 5.95
CA LEU A 48 -12.91 4.10 7.34
C LEU A 48 -11.81 4.51 8.33
N GLY A 49 -10.56 4.10 8.09
CA GLY A 49 -9.44 4.46 8.95
C GLY A 49 -9.14 5.96 8.94
N ASN A 50 -9.13 6.60 7.78
CA ASN A 50 -8.92 8.05 7.67
C ASN A 50 -10.08 8.85 8.28
N LEU A 51 -11.32 8.39 8.11
CA LEU A 51 -12.49 9.02 8.76
C LEU A 51 -12.41 8.89 10.29
N ALA A 52 -12.02 7.73 10.81
CA ALA A 52 -11.87 7.50 12.25
C ALA A 52 -10.79 8.41 12.86
N TYR A 53 -9.62 8.51 12.24
CA TYR A 53 -8.55 9.40 12.73
C TYR A 53 -8.89 10.88 12.55
N GLY A 54 -9.58 11.24 11.46
CA GLY A 54 -10.10 12.60 11.27
C GLY A 54 -11.11 12.98 12.35
N TRP A 55 -12.02 12.08 12.67
CA TRP A 55 -12.99 12.26 13.77
C TRP A 55 -12.28 12.40 15.12
N GLN A 56 -11.32 11.55 15.42
CA GLN A 56 -10.53 11.62 16.66
C GLN A 56 -9.80 12.96 16.79
N ALA A 57 -9.13 13.42 15.73
CA ALA A 57 -8.44 14.70 15.72
C ALA A 57 -9.40 15.87 15.95
N TYR A 58 -10.59 15.84 15.34
CA TYR A 58 -11.63 16.84 15.52
C TYR A 58 -12.13 16.89 16.98
N GLN A 59 -12.37 15.74 17.60
CA GLN A 59 -12.78 15.66 19.00
C GLN A 59 -11.71 16.21 19.95
N LEU A 60 -10.45 15.87 19.72
CA LEU A 60 -9.33 16.38 20.50
C LEU A 60 -9.16 17.90 20.34
N ALA A 61 -9.23 18.40 19.11
CA ALA A 61 -9.18 19.83 18.81
C ALA A 61 -10.27 20.61 19.57
N LYS A 62 -11.50 20.07 19.54
CA LYS A 62 -12.65 20.65 20.25
C LYS A 62 -12.47 20.63 21.75
N ALA A 63 -11.99 19.54 22.33
CA ALA A 63 -11.79 19.40 23.77
C ALA A 63 -10.68 20.32 24.30
N GLU A 64 -9.63 20.55 23.51
CA GLU A 64 -8.50 21.40 23.90
C GLU A 64 -8.66 22.86 23.46
N GLY A 65 -9.69 23.22 22.70
CA GLY A 65 -9.89 24.56 22.15
C GLY A 65 -8.79 24.97 21.16
N ARG A 66 -8.16 24.03 20.46
CA ARG A 66 -7.03 24.23 19.53
C ARG A 66 -7.46 23.95 18.11
N SER A 67 -6.96 24.76 17.16
CA SER A 67 -7.20 24.58 15.71
C SER A 67 -6.02 23.96 14.96
N ASP A 68 -4.90 23.70 15.63
CA ASP A 68 -3.66 23.19 15.04
C ASP A 68 -3.48 21.67 15.20
N ARG A 69 -4.53 20.95 15.61
CA ARG A 69 -4.52 19.49 15.67
C ARG A 69 -4.71 18.89 14.29
N THR A 70 -3.83 17.97 13.92
CA THR A 70 -3.92 17.22 12.67
C THR A 70 -4.27 15.76 12.96
N ALA A 71 -5.00 15.13 12.03
CA ALA A 71 -5.25 13.69 12.09
C ALA A 71 -3.95 12.91 11.86
N LEU A 72 -3.85 11.75 12.49
CA LEU A 72 -2.81 10.79 12.11
C LEU A 72 -3.12 10.26 10.70
N PRO A 73 -2.13 10.14 9.83
CA PRO A 73 -2.34 9.53 8.53
C PRO A 73 -2.64 8.04 8.70
N TYR A 74 -3.73 7.58 8.09
CA TYR A 74 -4.03 6.16 7.99
C TYR A 74 -3.71 5.66 6.58
N GLY A 75 -2.84 4.67 6.49
CA GLY A 75 -2.39 4.11 5.22
C GLY A 75 -2.09 2.63 5.35
N ILE A 76 -1.71 2.03 4.22
CA ILE A 76 -1.33 0.63 4.15
C ILE A 76 0.06 0.46 4.76
N ASN A 77 0.21 -0.49 5.68
CA ASN A 77 1.52 -0.85 6.22
C ASN A 77 2.33 -1.62 5.17
N THR A 78 3.24 -0.93 4.50
CA THR A 78 4.04 -1.51 3.41
C THR A 78 4.92 -2.66 3.89
N VAL A 79 5.46 -2.59 5.09
CA VAL A 79 6.28 -3.67 5.68
C VAL A 79 5.46 -4.94 5.85
N SER A 80 4.25 -4.81 6.41
CA SER A 80 3.32 -5.93 6.57
C SER A 80 2.86 -6.48 5.23
N LEU A 81 2.61 -5.62 4.24
CA LEU A 81 2.25 -6.03 2.88
C LEU A 81 3.32 -6.96 2.27
N PHE A 82 4.59 -6.57 2.33
CA PHE A 82 5.69 -7.41 1.84
C PHE A 82 5.79 -8.72 2.64
N ALA A 83 5.65 -8.66 3.96
CA ALA A 83 5.68 -9.84 4.80
C ALA A 83 4.54 -10.82 4.45
N TYR A 84 3.32 -10.33 4.27
CA TYR A 84 2.19 -11.19 3.89
C TYR A 84 2.41 -11.83 2.52
N VAL A 85 2.83 -11.06 1.53
CA VAL A 85 3.04 -11.57 0.18
C VAL A 85 4.18 -12.60 0.14
N PHE A 86 5.35 -12.28 0.66
CA PHE A 86 6.53 -13.12 0.48
C PHE A 86 6.72 -14.20 1.55
N LEU A 87 6.24 -13.99 2.78
CA LEU A 87 6.45 -14.94 3.87
C LEU A 87 5.22 -15.82 4.15
N VAL A 88 4.04 -15.45 3.64
CA VAL A 88 2.80 -16.21 3.88
C VAL A 88 2.17 -16.63 2.55
N MET A 89 1.73 -15.69 1.74
CA MET A 89 0.90 -15.98 0.56
C MET A 89 1.66 -16.75 -0.52
N LEU A 90 2.86 -16.30 -0.85
CA LEU A 90 3.68 -16.97 -1.86
C LEU A 90 4.11 -18.38 -1.44
N PRO A 91 4.64 -18.63 -0.23
CA PRO A 91 4.94 -19.97 0.23
C PRO A 91 3.73 -20.91 0.23
N VAL A 92 2.57 -20.46 0.70
CA VAL A 92 1.34 -21.27 0.68
C VAL A 92 0.97 -21.64 -0.76
N LYS A 93 0.99 -20.68 -1.69
CA LYS A 93 0.73 -20.96 -3.12
C LYS A 93 1.68 -22.01 -3.67
N LEU A 94 2.98 -21.83 -3.45
CA LEU A 94 4.00 -22.75 -3.99
C LEU A 94 3.87 -24.17 -3.39
N VAL A 95 3.61 -24.27 -2.08
CA VAL A 95 3.38 -25.57 -1.43
C VAL A 95 2.12 -26.23 -1.99
N SER A 96 1.02 -25.52 -2.13
CA SER A 96 -0.22 -26.05 -2.70
C SER A 96 -0.02 -26.60 -4.11
N LEU A 97 0.70 -25.86 -4.97
CA LEU A 97 1.05 -26.32 -6.32
C LEU A 97 1.96 -27.55 -6.30
N SER A 98 2.93 -27.61 -5.37
CA SER A 98 3.82 -28.77 -5.23
C SER A 98 3.10 -30.04 -4.77
N GLN A 99 1.98 -29.88 -4.08
CA GLN A 99 1.09 -30.99 -3.66
C GLN A 99 0.13 -31.44 -4.78
N GLY A 100 0.19 -30.83 -5.96
CA GLY A 100 -0.62 -31.20 -7.11
C GLY A 100 -1.99 -30.53 -7.16
N LEU A 101 -2.25 -29.52 -6.31
CA LEU A 101 -3.47 -28.72 -6.37
C LEU A 101 -3.52 -27.86 -7.63
N GLY A 102 -4.71 -27.60 -8.15
CA GLY A 102 -4.91 -26.71 -9.28
C GLY A 102 -4.57 -25.24 -8.96
N GLU A 103 -4.22 -24.48 -10.02
CA GLU A 103 -3.85 -23.05 -9.86
C GLU A 103 -4.94 -22.24 -9.11
N ALA A 104 -6.22 -22.45 -9.46
CA ALA A 104 -7.32 -21.73 -8.82
C ALA A 104 -7.47 -22.04 -7.32
N GLU A 105 -7.24 -23.30 -6.95
CA GLU A 105 -7.29 -23.75 -5.56
C GLU A 105 -6.09 -23.22 -4.77
N ALA A 106 -4.88 -23.26 -5.36
CA ALA A 106 -3.67 -22.69 -4.78
C ALA A 106 -3.78 -21.17 -4.55
N VAL A 107 -4.40 -20.45 -5.49
CA VAL A 107 -4.71 -19.01 -5.32
C VAL A 107 -5.67 -18.78 -4.17
N THR A 108 -6.72 -19.59 -4.05
CA THR A 108 -7.71 -19.49 -2.99
C THR A 108 -7.08 -19.70 -1.61
N LEU A 109 -6.31 -20.77 -1.44
CA LEU A 109 -5.60 -21.06 -0.19
C LEU A 109 -4.58 -19.97 0.17
N SER A 110 -3.83 -19.49 -0.82
CA SER A 110 -2.88 -18.39 -0.64
C SER A 110 -3.58 -17.11 -0.17
N TRP A 111 -4.72 -16.76 -0.77
CA TRP A 111 -5.52 -15.61 -0.37
C TRP A 111 -6.07 -15.76 1.05
N GLN A 112 -6.65 -16.92 1.39
CA GLN A 112 -7.16 -17.22 2.74
C GLN A 112 -6.04 -17.13 3.80
N ALA A 113 -4.86 -17.67 3.50
CA ALA A 113 -3.69 -17.55 4.38
C ALA A 113 -3.29 -16.08 4.61
N GLY A 114 -3.35 -15.26 3.57
CA GLY A 114 -3.12 -13.81 3.65
C GLY A 114 -4.14 -13.10 4.56
N LEU A 115 -5.42 -13.44 4.45
CA LEU A 115 -6.48 -12.90 5.31
C LEU A 115 -6.26 -13.27 6.79
N ILE A 116 -5.89 -14.53 7.06
CA ILE A 116 -5.59 -14.98 8.43
C ILE A 116 -4.37 -14.26 8.99
N ALA A 117 -3.31 -14.11 8.19
CA ALA A 117 -2.12 -13.37 8.60
C ALA A 117 -2.43 -11.90 8.91
N CYS A 118 -3.24 -11.25 8.07
CA CYS A 118 -3.68 -9.88 8.28
C CYS A 118 -4.51 -9.73 9.57
N LEU A 119 -5.48 -10.62 9.78
CA LEU A 119 -6.29 -10.64 11.01
C LEU A 119 -5.42 -10.90 12.25
N GLY A 120 -4.53 -11.89 12.18
CA GLY A 120 -3.61 -12.24 13.26
C GLY A 120 -2.67 -11.08 13.61
N SER A 121 -2.11 -10.41 12.61
CA SER A 121 -1.29 -9.21 12.82
C SER A 121 -2.09 -8.09 13.49
N GLY A 122 -3.31 -7.82 13.05
CA GLY A 122 -4.18 -6.83 13.68
C GLY A 122 -4.47 -7.14 15.15
N LEU A 123 -4.71 -8.41 15.49
CA LEU A 123 -4.90 -8.84 16.89
C LEU A 123 -3.62 -8.66 17.72
N ILE A 124 -2.45 -8.97 17.15
CA ILE A 124 -1.14 -8.76 17.80
C ILE A 124 -0.90 -7.27 18.02
N GLU A 125 -1.17 -6.42 17.03
CA GLU A 125 -1.03 -4.97 17.14
C GLU A 125 -1.96 -4.39 18.21
N CYS A 126 -3.22 -4.81 18.25
CA CYS A 126 -4.16 -4.44 19.31
C CYS A 126 -3.66 -4.88 20.70
N SER A 127 -3.13 -6.09 20.82
CA SER A 127 -2.54 -6.58 22.07
C SER A 127 -1.29 -5.80 22.46
N GLY A 128 -0.50 -5.41 21.46
CA GLY A 128 0.69 -4.57 21.62
C GLY A 128 0.40 -3.21 22.25
N ALA A 129 -0.80 -2.65 22.04
CA ALA A 129 -1.20 -1.39 22.64
C ALA A 129 -1.20 -1.44 24.19
N PHE A 130 -1.52 -2.60 24.78
CA PHE A 130 -1.52 -2.79 26.23
C PHE A 130 -0.12 -2.98 26.83
N ILE A 131 0.79 -3.61 26.09
CA ILE A 131 2.15 -3.95 26.54
C ILE A 131 3.22 -2.99 26.01
N GLY A 132 2.86 -2.08 25.08
CA GLY A 132 3.79 -1.21 24.35
C GLY A 132 4.68 -0.38 25.28
N ASN A 133 4.12 0.19 26.35
CA ASN A 133 4.87 0.96 27.34
C ASN A 133 5.91 0.10 28.13
N ALA A 134 5.56 -1.14 28.42
CA ALA A 134 6.49 -2.08 29.05
C ALA A 134 7.60 -2.48 28.08
N LEU A 135 7.24 -2.80 26.86
CA LEU A 135 8.17 -3.21 25.80
C LEU A 135 9.20 -2.11 25.50
N GLN A 136 8.78 -0.83 25.43
CA GLN A 136 9.68 0.31 25.23
C GLN A 136 10.69 0.52 26.37
N ARG A 137 10.37 0.06 27.57
CA ARG A 137 11.30 0.12 28.72
C ARG A 137 12.38 -0.96 28.65
N TRP A 138 12.06 -2.11 28.06
CA TRP A 138 12.97 -3.26 28.00
C TRP A 138 13.81 -3.28 26.73
N LEU A 139 13.28 -2.80 25.62
CA LEU A 139 13.96 -2.82 24.35
C LEU A 139 14.53 -1.44 24.00
N PRO A 140 15.83 -1.36 23.68
CA PRO A 140 16.41 -0.13 23.18
C PRO A 140 15.76 0.28 21.85
N ARG A 141 15.53 1.57 21.65
CA ARG A 141 14.91 2.11 20.42
C ARG A 141 15.64 1.66 19.14
N ALA A 142 16.96 1.54 19.22
CA ALA A 142 17.76 1.06 18.08
C ALA A 142 17.37 -0.36 17.65
N ALA A 143 17.07 -1.26 18.58
CA ALA A 143 16.65 -2.64 18.25
C ALA A 143 15.28 -2.67 17.56
N LEU A 144 14.32 -1.86 18.02
CA LEU A 144 13.00 -1.75 17.39
C LEU A 144 13.09 -1.15 15.99
N LEU A 145 13.90 -0.11 15.82
CA LEU A 145 14.06 0.59 14.55
C LEU A 145 14.90 -0.20 13.54
N SER A 146 15.85 -1.03 13.98
CA SER A 146 16.72 -1.80 13.07
C SER A 146 15.94 -2.84 12.27
N THR A 147 14.93 -3.48 12.86
CA THR A 147 14.08 -4.45 12.16
C THR A 147 13.27 -3.78 11.06
N LEU A 148 12.64 -2.63 11.37
CA LEU A 148 11.93 -1.83 10.39
C LEU A 148 12.86 -1.29 9.28
N ALA A 149 14.05 -0.81 9.66
CA ALA A 149 15.04 -0.30 8.72
C ALA A 149 15.51 -1.38 7.74
N GLY A 150 15.74 -2.62 8.19
CA GLY A 150 16.13 -3.73 7.34
C GLY A 150 15.13 -4.00 6.21
N ILE A 151 13.85 -4.09 6.55
CA ILE A 151 12.77 -4.30 5.58
C ILE A 151 12.58 -3.06 4.69
N ALA A 152 12.55 -1.87 5.28
CA ALA A 152 12.37 -0.63 4.53
C ALA A 152 13.49 -0.38 3.52
N LEU A 153 14.74 -0.61 3.88
CA LEU A 153 15.88 -0.45 2.98
C LEU A 153 15.96 -1.59 1.95
N GLY A 154 15.82 -2.84 2.38
CA GLY A 154 16.01 -4.00 1.52
C GLY A 154 14.90 -4.21 0.51
N TYR A 155 13.65 -4.05 0.90
CA TYR A 155 12.50 -4.34 0.02
C TYR A 155 11.89 -3.07 -0.58
N ILE A 156 11.72 -2.02 0.22
CA ILE A 156 10.99 -0.83 -0.23
C ILE A 156 11.94 0.11 -0.97
N ALA A 157 12.94 0.66 -0.28
CA ALA A 157 13.82 1.67 -0.85
C ALA A 157 14.62 1.14 -2.04
N LEU A 158 15.21 -0.04 -1.92
CA LEU A 158 15.97 -0.67 -3.00
C LEU A 158 15.06 -1.00 -4.19
N GLY A 159 13.85 -1.52 -3.94
CA GLY A 159 12.89 -1.83 -5.01
C GLY A 159 12.48 -0.61 -5.82
N PHE A 160 12.16 0.51 -5.16
CA PHE A 160 11.85 1.76 -5.85
C PHE A 160 13.07 2.38 -6.53
N LEU A 161 14.24 2.29 -5.91
CA LEU A 161 15.50 2.75 -6.52
C LEU A 161 15.78 2.03 -7.83
N LEU A 162 15.70 0.71 -7.85
CA LEU A 162 15.94 -0.09 -9.06
C LEU A 162 14.94 0.24 -10.16
N ARG A 163 13.66 0.47 -9.82
CA ARG A 163 12.64 0.92 -10.79
C ARG A 163 12.94 2.31 -11.36
N THR A 164 13.44 3.24 -10.53
CA THR A 164 13.86 4.57 -10.97
C THR A 164 14.97 4.48 -12.02
N TYR A 165 15.95 3.59 -11.82
CA TYR A 165 17.04 3.38 -12.76
C TYR A 165 16.70 2.49 -13.96
N ALA A 166 15.65 1.69 -13.87
CA ALA A 166 15.17 0.89 -15.02
C ALA A 166 14.69 1.77 -16.20
N HIS A 167 14.16 2.95 -15.90
CA HIS A 167 13.71 3.93 -16.88
C HIS A 167 14.32 5.31 -16.57
N PRO A 168 15.63 5.51 -16.83
CA PRO A 168 16.39 6.63 -16.28
C PRO A 168 15.89 7.99 -16.75
N VAL A 169 15.37 8.12 -17.98
CA VAL A 169 14.85 9.40 -18.49
C VAL A 169 13.71 9.92 -17.63
N VAL A 170 12.75 9.05 -17.30
CA VAL A 170 11.62 9.41 -16.45
C VAL A 170 12.01 9.43 -14.99
N GLY A 171 12.65 8.35 -14.52
CA GLY A 171 12.98 8.16 -13.12
C GLY A 171 13.93 9.23 -12.58
N LEU A 172 15.00 9.55 -13.29
CA LEU A 172 15.95 10.58 -12.83
C LEU A 172 15.39 12.00 -12.94
N ALA A 173 14.55 12.28 -13.94
CA ALA A 173 13.89 13.58 -14.04
C ALA A 173 12.93 13.78 -12.85
N VAL A 174 12.12 12.77 -12.52
CA VAL A 174 11.20 12.81 -11.37
C VAL A 174 11.99 12.89 -10.05
N LEU A 175 13.06 12.09 -9.90
CA LEU A 175 13.95 12.16 -8.75
C LEU A 175 14.56 13.56 -8.60
N GLY A 176 14.99 14.19 -9.72
CA GLY A 176 15.50 15.55 -9.71
C GLY A 176 14.48 16.55 -9.19
N VAL A 177 13.21 16.46 -9.62
CA VAL A 177 12.12 17.30 -9.10
C VAL A 177 11.95 17.10 -7.58
N ILE A 178 11.93 15.86 -7.11
CA ILE A 178 11.81 15.55 -5.67
C ILE A 178 12.99 16.13 -4.88
N LEU A 179 14.22 15.96 -5.37
CA LEU A 179 15.41 16.50 -4.70
C LEU A 179 15.39 18.04 -4.64
N ILE A 180 15.01 18.70 -5.72
CA ILE A 180 14.92 20.17 -5.76
C ILE A 180 13.83 20.69 -4.82
N THR A 181 12.66 20.05 -4.80
CA THR A 181 11.54 20.52 -4.00
C THR A 181 11.73 20.26 -2.50
N TYR A 182 12.14 19.06 -2.10
CA TYR A 182 12.24 18.70 -0.69
C TYR A 182 13.59 19.06 -0.06
N TYR A 183 14.70 18.97 -0.81
CA TYR A 183 16.04 19.24 -0.28
C TYR A 183 16.60 20.59 -0.72
N GLY A 184 16.27 21.04 -1.93
CA GLY A 184 16.68 22.36 -2.44
C GLY A 184 15.93 23.53 -1.82
N LYS A 185 14.91 23.27 -0.96
CA LYS A 185 14.06 24.29 -0.33
C LYS A 185 13.38 25.26 -1.34
N VAL A 186 13.21 24.82 -2.57
CA VAL A 186 12.50 25.57 -3.59
C VAL A 186 11.01 25.43 -3.33
N GLN A 187 10.37 26.56 -2.98
CA GLN A 187 8.93 26.59 -2.76
C GLN A 187 8.23 26.70 -4.12
N LEU A 188 7.56 25.63 -4.51
CA LEU A 188 6.68 25.64 -5.68
C LEU A 188 5.24 25.94 -5.24
N PRO A 189 4.41 26.51 -6.13
CA PRO A 189 3.00 26.78 -5.81
C PRO A 189 2.16 25.50 -5.63
N LEU A 190 2.71 24.34 -6.05
CA LEU A 190 2.10 23.02 -5.94
C LEU A 190 2.97 22.09 -5.09
N PRO A 191 2.36 21.10 -4.40
CA PRO A 191 3.10 20.09 -3.66
C PRO A 191 4.12 19.37 -4.53
N GLY A 192 5.34 19.17 -4.01
CA GLY A 192 6.46 18.58 -4.76
C GLY A 192 6.15 17.21 -5.35
N GLY A 193 5.39 16.37 -4.63
CA GLY A 193 4.92 15.07 -5.12
C GLY A 193 3.99 15.21 -6.34
N LEU A 194 3.08 16.17 -6.32
CA LEU A 194 2.20 16.43 -7.46
C LEU A 194 2.99 16.93 -8.67
N VAL A 195 3.97 17.83 -8.46
CA VAL A 195 4.85 18.30 -9.54
C VAL A 195 5.64 17.13 -10.14
N ALA A 196 6.12 16.21 -9.30
CA ALA A 196 6.82 15.01 -9.75
C ALA A 196 5.95 14.14 -10.66
N VAL A 197 4.67 13.94 -10.31
CA VAL A 197 3.70 13.21 -11.15
C VAL A 197 3.42 13.95 -12.45
N LEU A 198 3.19 15.27 -12.39
CA LEU A 198 2.93 16.10 -13.57
C LEU A 198 4.11 16.17 -14.54
N VAL A 199 5.33 16.01 -14.07
CA VAL A 199 6.54 15.89 -14.91
C VAL A 199 6.71 14.47 -15.41
N GLY A 200 6.50 13.47 -14.55
CA GLY A 200 6.75 12.06 -14.87
C GLY A 200 5.82 11.50 -15.93
N ILE A 201 4.50 11.80 -15.86
CA ILE A 201 3.51 11.27 -16.80
C ILE A 201 3.79 11.72 -18.24
N PRO A 202 3.98 13.02 -18.56
CA PRO A 202 4.31 13.45 -19.90
C PRO A 202 5.64 12.89 -20.42
N LEU A 203 6.64 12.77 -19.55
CA LEU A 203 7.93 12.17 -19.93
C LEU A 203 7.80 10.68 -20.22
N ALA A 204 7.01 9.94 -19.44
CA ALA A 204 6.76 8.53 -19.67
C ALA A 204 6.01 8.30 -21.00
N TRP A 205 5.10 9.20 -21.33
CA TRP A 205 4.40 9.19 -22.62
C TRP A 205 5.34 9.57 -23.77
N ALA A 206 6.08 10.66 -23.66
CA ALA A 206 7.02 11.10 -24.69
C ALA A 206 8.16 10.08 -24.94
N SER A 207 8.56 9.31 -23.93
CA SER A 207 9.56 8.24 -24.05
C SER A 207 9.01 6.90 -24.56
N GLY A 208 7.70 6.82 -24.85
CA GLY A 208 7.05 5.61 -25.32
C GLY A 208 6.87 4.50 -24.25
N LEU A 209 7.10 4.81 -22.98
CA LEU A 209 6.85 3.88 -21.87
C LEU A 209 5.35 3.64 -21.63
N ILE A 210 4.52 4.62 -21.95
CA ILE A 210 3.07 4.55 -21.89
C ILE A 210 2.54 4.73 -23.30
N SER A 211 1.89 3.72 -23.85
CA SER A 211 1.14 3.82 -25.09
C SER A 211 -0.33 4.12 -24.76
N ILE A 212 -0.86 5.22 -25.27
CA ILE A 212 -2.29 5.52 -25.21
C ILE A 212 -2.93 4.92 -26.45
N ASP A 213 -3.36 3.66 -26.34
CA ASP A 213 -4.17 3.03 -27.37
C ASP A 213 -5.66 3.14 -27.02
N ALA A 214 -6.46 3.60 -27.97
CA ALA A 214 -7.90 3.81 -27.80
C ALA A 214 -8.63 2.50 -27.42
N ALA A 215 -8.13 1.34 -27.88
CA ALA A 215 -8.68 0.03 -27.53
C ALA A 215 -8.44 -0.32 -26.06
N SER A 216 -7.25 -0.05 -25.54
CA SER A 216 -6.93 -0.26 -24.13
C SER A 216 -7.69 0.70 -23.21
N TRP A 217 -7.95 1.93 -23.65
CA TRP A 217 -8.79 2.87 -22.91
C TRP A 217 -10.24 2.41 -22.79
N SER A 218 -10.83 1.92 -23.89
CA SER A 218 -12.20 1.43 -23.89
C SER A 218 -12.37 0.17 -23.02
N SER A 219 -11.42 -0.76 -23.07
CA SER A 219 -11.43 -1.96 -22.24
C SER A 219 -11.23 -1.64 -20.74
N ASN A 220 -10.33 -0.71 -20.43
CA ASN A 220 -10.11 -0.26 -19.05
C ASN A 220 -11.30 0.54 -18.50
N ALA A 221 -11.93 1.37 -19.32
CA ALA A 221 -13.12 2.12 -18.93
C ALA A 221 -14.30 1.20 -18.56
N GLN A 222 -14.44 0.05 -19.24
CA GLN A 222 -15.45 -0.96 -18.90
C GLN A 222 -15.17 -1.66 -17.55
N GLN A 223 -13.94 -1.65 -17.08
CA GLN A 223 -13.56 -2.21 -15.78
C GLN A 223 -13.73 -1.20 -14.63
N VAL A 224 -13.90 0.08 -14.94
CA VAL A 224 -14.18 1.13 -13.96
C VAL A 224 -15.65 1.04 -13.55
N GLY A 225 -15.90 0.72 -12.29
CA GLY A 225 -17.26 0.61 -11.72
C GLY A 225 -17.22 0.75 -10.20
N LEU A 226 -18.35 1.11 -9.63
CA LEU A 226 -18.53 1.09 -8.19
C LEU A 226 -18.63 -0.39 -7.74
N ARG A 227 -17.60 -0.89 -7.08
CA ARG A 227 -17.57 -2.26 -6.55
C ARG A 227 -17.65 -2.20 -5.03
N ILE A 228 -18.69 -2.80 -4.48
CA ILE A 228 -18.88 -2.89 -3.03
C ILE A 228 -18.20 -4.18 -2.58
N PRO A 229 -17.28 -4.13 -1.62
CA PRO A 229 -16.60 -5.34 -1.12
C PRO A 229 -17.60 -6.26 -0.44
N HIS A 230 -17.48 -7.55 -0.69
CA HIS A 230 -18.24 -8.58 -0.01
C HIS A 230 -17.54 -8.98 1.30
N LEU A 231 -18.33 -9.15 2.36
CA LEU A 231 -17.80 -9.69 3.62
C LEU A 231 -17.61 -11.20 3.46
N GLU A 232 -16.36 -11.59 3.29
CA GLU A 232 -15.96 -13.00 3.12
C GLU A 232 -15.72 -13.71 4.48
N LEU A 233 -16.68 -13.64 5.39
CA LEU A 233 -16.59 -14.35 6.66
C LEU A 233 -16.58 -15.88 6.49
N ALA A 234 -17.16 -16.38 5.41
CA ALA A 234 -17.18 -17.81 5.10
C ALA A 234 -15.79 -18.35 4.74
N SER A 235 -14.95 -17.58 4.07
CA SER A 235 -13.60 -17.98 3.71
C SER A 235 -12.69 -18.12 4.93
N LEU A 236 -12.88 -17.29 5.96
CA LEU A 236 -12.18 -17.43 7.25
C LEU A 236 -12.57 -18.70 8.00
N TRP A 237 -13.82 -19.14 7.84
CA TRP A 237 -14.29 -20.39 8.47
C TRP A 237 -13.80 -21.62 7.74
N GLN A 238 -13.72 -21.61 6.41
CA GLN A 238 -13.21 -22.71 5.59
C GLN A 238 -11.70 -22.93 5.75
N ALA A 239 -10.95 -21.89 6.07
CA ALA A 239 -9.50 -21.96 6.31
C ALA A 239 -9.11 -22.66 7.64
N ARG A 240 -10.08 -23.19 8.39
CA ARG A 240 -9.88 -23.94 9.64
C ARG A 240 -9.55 -25.42 9.45
N GLY A 241 -9.69 -25.97 8.27
CA GLY A 241 -9.37 -27.35 7.91
C GLY A 241 -8.05 -27.47 7.21
#